data_774a325f289f60212bb03f213ce15760
#
_entry.id   774a325f289f60212bb03f213ce15760
#
_cell.length_a   1.000
_cell.length_b   1.000
_cell.length_c   1.000
_cell.angle_alpha   90.00
_cell.angle_beta   90.00
_cell.angle_gamma   90.00
#
_symmetry.space_group_name_H-M   'P 1'
#
loop_
_entity.id
_entity.type
_entity.pdbx_description
1 polymer ?
#
loop_
_entity_poly.entity_id
_entity_poly.type
_entity_poly.pdbx_seq_one_letter_code
_entity_poly.pdbx_strand_id
1 'polypeptide(L)'
;MGQITVQKNLDGIEGLHLIIPTVHGDSRGYFVETYNQKDMEEQGINITFVQHNQSMSTKGVLRGLHFQKQYPQTKLVRVIKGAVFDVAVDLRADSPTYGKYHGEILTEENKHQFLIPRGFAHGFLVLSDVAEFCYLCDDFYHPNDEGGMAWN
;
A
#
# COMPACT_ATOMS: atom_id res chain seq x y z
N MET A 1 10.25 -19.59 1.72
CA MET A 1 10.97 -19.39 0.49
C MET A 1 11.02 -17.95 0.02
N GLY A 2 10.02 -17.18 0.09
CA GLY A 2 10.08 -15.78 -0.24
C GLY A 2 10.89 -15.02 0.79
N GLN A 3 11.76 -14.14 0.33
CA GLN A 3 12.45 -13.20 1.18
C GLN A 3 12.04 -11.81 0.77
N ILE A 4 11.98 -10.90 1.74
CA ILE A 4 11.61 -9.52 1.48
C ILE A 4 12.70 -8.59 1.97
N THR A 5 12.83 -7.45 1.30
CA THR A 5 13.60 -6.31 1.78
C THR A 5 12.59 -5.25 2.22
N VAL A 6 12.80 -4.66 3.38
CA VAL A 6 11.89 -3.63 3.90
C VAL A 6 12.65 -2.33 4.07
N GLN A 7 12.18 -1.28 3.40
CA GLN A 7 12.62 0.09 3.67
C GLN A 7 11.66 0.66 4.70
N LYS A 8 12.14 0.82 5.92
CA LYS A 8 11.30 1.20 7.05
C LYS A 8 11.21 2.71 7.22
N ASN A 9 10.05 3.16 7.69
CA ASN A 9 9.81 4.54 8.12
C ASN A 9 10.17 5.55 7.03
N LEU A 10 9.53 5.41 5.89
CA LEU A 10 9.74 6.28 4.72
C LEU A 10 9.53 7.75 5.10
N ASP A 11 10.49 8.61 4.73
CA ASP A 11 10.51 10.04 5.11
C ASP A 11 10.39 10.28 6.62
N GLY A 12 10.86 9.33 7.43
CA GLY A 12 10.79 9.42 8.89
C GLY A 12 9.40 9.18 9.47
N ILE A 13 8.45 8.74 8.66
CA ILE A 13 7.08 8.47 9.09
C ILE A 13 6.99 7.06 9.64
N GLU A 14 6.82 6.94 10.96
CA GLU A 14 6.83 5.64 11.64
C GLU A 14 5.74 4.71 11.12
N GLY A 15 6.13 3.49 10.80
CA GLY A 15 5.22 2.44 10.34
C GLY A 15 4.95 2.45 8.85
N LEU A 16 5.31 3.51 8.14
CA LEU A 16 5.15 3.59 6.69
C LEU A 16 6.34 2.93 6.02
N HIS A 17 6.12 1.78 5.38
CA HIS A 17 7.21 0.96 4.84
C HIS A 17 7.02 0.64 3.37
N LEU A 18 8.14 0.40 2.69
CA LEU A 18 8.15 -0.19 1.36
C LEU A 18 8.63 -1.63 1.48
N ILE A 19 7.82 -2.57 1.00
CA ILE A 19 8.13 -3.99 0.99
C ILE A 19 8.56 -4.36 -0.43
N ILE A 20 9.76 -4.90 -0.55
CA ILE A 20 10.31 -5.29 -1.84
C ILE A 20 10.45 -6.82 -1.84
N PRO A 21 9.56 -7.54 -2.54
CA PRO A 21 9.63 -9.00 -2.59
C PRO A 21 10.78 -9.47 -3.49
N THR A 22 11.30 -10.66 -3.20
CA THR A 22 12.26 -11.30 -4.09
C THR A 22 11.52 -11.92 -5.27
N VAL A 23 11.94 -11.56 -6.48
CA VAL A 23 11.37 -12.07 -7.72
C VAL A 23 12.32 -13.11 -8.31
N HIS A 24 11.81 -14.31 -8.56
CA HIS A 24 12.57 -15.40 -9.16
C HIS A 24 12.19 -15.53 -10.62
N GLY A 25 13.08 -15.11 -11.54
CA GLY A 25 12.79 -15.08 -12.96
C GLY A 25 13.72 -15.97 -13.78
N ASP A 26 13.18 -16.49 -14.88
CA ASP A 26 13.95 -17.24 -15.90
C ASP A 26 13.27 -17.05 -17.26
N SER A 27 13.69 -17.83 -18.26
CA SER A 27 13.16 -17.73 -19.64
C SER A 27 11.66 -18.03 -19.74
N ARG A 28 11.06 -18.68 -18.74
CA ARG A 28 9.63 -19.03 -18.73
C ARG A 28 8.76 -17.93 -18.13
N GLY A 29 9.37 -16.98 -17.41
CA GLY A 29 8.65 -15.91 -16.71
C GLY A 29 9.22 -15.72 -15.31
N TYR A 30 8.34 -15.45 -14.34
CA TYR A 30 8.79 -15.21 -12.97
C TYR A 30 7.86 -15.87 -11.96
N PHE A 31 8.39 -16.06 -10.77
CA PHE A 31 7.64 -16.43 -9.58
C PHE A 31 7.97 -15.43 -8.47
N VAL A 32 6.94 -14.98 -7.76
CA VAL A 32 7.11 -14.10 -6.62
C VAL A 32 6.11 -14.47 -5.54
N GLU A 33 6.58 -14.55 -4.30
CA GLU A 33 5.71 -14.69 -3.14
C GLU A 33 5.29 -13.29 -2.72
N THR A 34 4.03 -12.95 -2.96
CA THR A 34 3.55 -11.57 -2.76
C THR A 34 3.23 -11.24 -1.31
N TYR A 35 3.02 -12.25 -0.48
CA TYR A 35 2.81 -12.06 0.95
C TYR A 35 3.18 -13.34 1.69
N ASN A 36 3.96 -13.18 2.74
CA ASN A 36 4.32 -14.27 3.64
C ASN A 36 4.35 -13.71 5.06
N GLN A 37 3.43 -14.18 5.90
CA GLN A 37 3.29 -13.68 7.28
C GLN A 37 4.57 -13.84 8.08
N LYS A 38 5.26 -14.98 7.91
CA LYS A 38 6.48 -15.28 8.63
C LYS A 38 7.61 -14.32 8.28
N ASP A 39 7.78 -14.02 6.99
CA ASP A 39 8.78 -13.06 6.52
C ASP A 39 8.49 -11.66 7.09
N MET A 40 7.21 -11.27 7.14
CA MET A 40 6.79 -9.99 7.71
C MET A 40 7.10 -9.94 9.21
N GLU A 41 6.78 -11.00 9.94
CA GLU A 41 7.04 -11.09 11.38
C GLU A 41 8.54 -11.00 11.69
N GLU A 42 9.38 -11.61 10.86
CA GLU A 42 10.83 -11.53 11.00
C GLU A 42 11.36 -10.10 10.86
N GLN A 43 10.62 -9.24 10.16
CA GLN A 43 10.92 -7.82 10.01
C GLN A 43 10.24 -6.95 11.08
N GLY A 44 9.61 -7.57 12.07
CA GLY A 44 8.90 -6.86 13.13
C GLY A 44 7.52 -6.34 12.72
N ILE A 45 6.99 -6.83 11.61
CA ILE A 45 5.66 -6.43 11.10
C ILE A 45 4.66 -7.51 11.47
N ASN A 46 3.86 -7.25 12.51
CA ASN A 46 2.94 -8.23 13.09
C ASN A 46 1.50 -7.80 12.79
N ILE A 47 1.03 -8.12 11.59
CA ILE A 47 -0.29 -7.71 11.10
C ILE A 47 -1.03 -8.96 10.62
N THR A 48 -2.32 -9.06 10.95
CA THR A 48 -3.21 -10.09 10.44
C THR A 48 -4.13 -9.46 9.41
N PHE A 49 -3.99 -9.86 8.15
CA PHE A 49 -4.84 -9.37 7.08
C PHE A 49 -6.10 -10.23 6.96
N VAL A 50 -7.25 -9.59 6.76
CA VAL A 50 -8.56 -10.25 6.76
C VAL A 50 -9.38 -9.98 5.50
N GLN A 51 -8.91 -9.07 4.63
CA GLN A 51 -9.64 -8.69 3.42
C GLN A 51 -8.65 -8.39 2.30
N HIS A 52 -8.99 -8.82 1.08
CA HIS A 52 -8.16 -8.61 -0.11
C HIS A 52 -9.04 -8.00 -1.20
N ASN A 53 -8.68 -6.82 -1.69
CA ASN A 53 -9.44 -6.09 -2.70
C ASN A 53 -8.62 -5.91 -3.97
N GLN A 54 -9.33 -5.83 -5.11
CA GLN A 54 -8.71 -5.58 -6.40
C GLN A 54 -9.57 -4.58 -7.18
N SER A 55 -8.93 -3.64 -7.85
CA SER A 55 -9.60 -2.67 -8.71
C SER A 55 -8.84 -2.49 -10.01
N MET A 56 -9.54 -1.98 -11.02
CA MET A 56 -8.97 -1.59 -12.29
C MET A 56 -9.37 -0.16 -12.58
N SER A 57 -8.46 0.64 -13.10
CA SER A 57 -8.71 2.04 -13.44
C SER A 57 -7.95 2.42 -14.70
N THR A 58 -8.46 3.42 -15.42
CA THR A 58 -7.85 3.93 -16.65
C THR A 58 -6.98 5.15 -16.35
N LYS A 59 -6.16 5.52 -17.34
CA LYS A 59 -5.19 6.61 -17.22
C LYS A 59 -5.83 7.91 -16.75
N GLY A 60 -5.16 8.55 -15.80
CA GLY A 60 -5.61 9.83 -15.25
C GLY A 60 -6.64 9.72 -14.14
N VAL A 61 -7.15 8.52 -13.88
CA VAL A 61 -8.08 8.32 -12.76
C VAL A 61 -7.34 8.57 -11.45
N LEU A 62 -7.96 9.38 -10.60
CA LEU A 62 -7.49 9.72 -9.27
C LEU A 62 -8.48 9.14 -8.26
N ARG A 63 -7.99 8.26 -7.38
CA ARG A 63 -8.81 7.70 -6.30
C ARG A 63 -8.27 8.16 -4.95
N GLY A 64 -9.18 8.64 -4.08
CA GLY A 64 -8.85 9.10 -2.73
C GLY A 64 -8.64 10.62 -2.71
N LEU A 65 -8.01 11.17 -1.74
CA LEU A 65 -7.50 10.55 -0.51
C LEU A 65 -8.65 10.22 0.44
N HIS A 66 -8.72 9.01 0.93
CA HIS A 66 -9.77 8.61 1.87
C HIS A 66 -9.23 7.74 3.01
N PHE A 67 -10.02 7.61 4.06
CA PHE A 67 -9.68 6.86 5.26
C PHE A 67 -10.96 6.42 5.97
N GLN A 68 -10.85 5.43 6.87
CA GLN A 68 -11.92 5.05 7.77
C GLN A 68 -11.67 5.66 9.15
N LYS A 69 -12.69 6.25 9.75
CA LYS A 69 -12.58 7.04 10.97
C LYS A 69 -12.55 6.18 12.24
N GLN A 70 -13.55 5.29 12.40
CA GLN A 70 -13.69 4.44 13.58
C GLN A 70 -13.07 3.07 13.40
N TYR A 71 -12.97 2.59 12.15
CA TYR A 71 -12.43 1.29 11.79
C TYR A 71 -11.26 1.45 10.82
N PRO A 72 -10.18 2.10 11.27
CA PRO A 72 -9.05 2.34 10.37
C PRO A 72 -8.42 1.03 9.91
N GLN A 73 -7.88 1.04 8.70
CA GLN A 73 -7.28 -0.14 8.09
C GLN A 73 -5.79 0.10 7.83
N THR A 74 -4.96 -0.90 8.19
CA THR A 74 -3.63 -1.02 7.63
C THR A 74 -3.76 -1.66 6.26
N LYS A 75 -3.07 -1.14 5.27
CA LYS A 75 -3.14 -1.63 3.89
C LYS A 75 -1.76 -1.99 3.37
N LEU A 76 -1.68 -3.13 2.71
CA LEU A 76 -0.50 -3.52 1.93
C LEU A 76 -0.91 -3.50 0.46
N VAL A 77 -0.43 -2.51 -0.26
CA VAL A 77 -0.89 -2.21 -1.63
C VAL A 77 0.17 -2.54 -2.66
N ARG A 78 -0.25 -3.01 -3.83
CA ARG A 78 0.63 -3.31 -4.96
C ARG A 78 -0.11 -3.19 -6.28
N VAL A 79 0.67 -3.06 -7.36
CA VAL A 79 0.15 -2.98 -8.72
C VAL A 79 0.44 -4.29 -9.44
N ILE A 80 -0.61 -4.91 -10.00
CA ILE A 80 -0.50 -6.14 -10.78
C ILE A 80 -0.19 -5.81 -12.25
N LYS A 81 -0.78 -4.73 -12.75
CA LYS A 81 -0.63 -4.30 -14.14
C LYS A 81 -0.56 -2.78 -14.19
N GLY A 82 0.37 -2.26 -14.99
CA GLY A 82 0.52 -0.83 -15.17
C GLY A 82 1.33 -0.15 -14.08
N ALA A 83 1.02 1.10 -13.82
CA ALA A 83 1.75 1.94 -12.87
C ALA A 83 0.84 2.97 -12.22
N VAL A 84 1.08 3.24 -10.94
CA VAL A 84 0.39 4.30 -10.19
C VAL A 84 1.38 5.11 -9.37
N PHE A 85 1.02 6.36 -9.09
CA PHE A 85 1.65 7.16 -8.05
C PHE A 85 0.75 7.09 -6.81
N ASP A 86 1.23 6.45 -5.77
CA ASP A 86 0.48 6.16 -4.55
C ASP A 86 0.95 7.08 -3.44
N VAL A 87 0.01 7.69 -2.71
CA VAL A 87 0.31 8.67 -1.67
C VAL A 87 -0.39 8.29 -0.37
N ALA A 88 0.36 8.37 0.71
CA ALA A 88 -0.14 8.18 2.06
C ALA A 88 0.16 9.42 2.91
N VAL A 89 -0.83 9.88 3.67
CA VAL A 89 -0.72 11.05 4.54
C VAL A 89 -0.96 10.63 5.97
N ASP A 90 -0.04 10.95 6.87
CA ASP A 90 -0.15 10.63 8.29
C ASP A 90 -1.22 11.53 8.95
N LEU A 91 -2.32 10.93 9.39
CA LEU A 91 -3.40 11.63 10.09
C LEU A 91 -3.53 11.17 11.55
N ARG A 92 -2.51 10.49 12.09
CA ARG A 92 -2.52 10.06 13.50
C ARG A 92 -2.31 11.28 14.40
N ALA A 93 -3.30 11.54 15.27
CA ALA A 93 -3.36 12.77 16.05
C ALA A 93 -2.11 13.02 16.92
N ASP A 94 -1.54 11.95 17.49
CA ASP A 94 -0.38 12.05 18.39
C ASP A 94 0.96 11.81 17.68
N SER A 95 0.95 11.68 16.37
CA SER A 95 2.17 11.41 15.61
C SER A 95 3.01 12.67 15.47
N PRO A 96 4.36 12.58 15.67
CA PRO A 96 5.25 13.71 15.40
C PRO A 96 5.30 14.06 13.91
N THR A 97 4.81 13.17 13.03
CA THR A 97 4.76 13.41 11.58
C THR A 97 3.33 13.66 11.09
N TYR A 98 2.42 14.06 11.97
CA TYR A 98 1.05 14.40 11.60
C TYR A 98 1.04 15.41 10.43
N GLY A 99 0.29 15.07 9.38
CA GLY A 99 0.18 15.90 8.19
C GLY A 99 1.28 15.68 7.16
N LYS A 100 2.34 14.94 7.49
CA LYS A 100 3.37 14.59 6.51
C LYS A 100 2.87 13.51 5.56
N TYR A 101 3.40 13.52 4.37
CA TYR A 101 3.03 12.53 3.36
C TYR A 101 4.26 11.95 2.68
N HIS A 102 4.07 10.81 2.04
CA HIS A 102 5.08 10.16 1.20
C HIS A 102 4.39 9.54 0.00
N GLY A 103 5.03 9.67 -1.18
CA GLY A 103 4.54 9.09 -2.41
C GLY A 103 5.50 8.04 -2.95
N GLU A 104 4.95 6.98 -3.52
CA GLU A 104 5.70 5.89 -4.15
C GLU A 104 5.14 5.61 -5.53
N ILE A 105 6.01 5.31 -6.47
CA ILE A 105 5.60 4.79 -7.77
C ILE A 105 5.61 3.27 -7.69
N LEU A 106 4.43 2.67 -7.83
CA LEU A 106 4.23 1.23 -7.82
C LEU A 106 3.92 0.76 -9.22
N THR A 107 4.65 -0.24 -9.69
CA THR A 107 4.51 -0.75 -11.06
C THR A 107 4.48 -2.26 -11.10
N GLU A 108 3.98 -2.81 -12.21
CA GLU A 108 4.05 -4.25 -12.45
C GLU A 108 5.50 -4.75 -12.56
N GLU A 109 6.42 -3.88 -13.00
CA GLU A 109 7.83 -4.23 -13.16
C GLU A 109 8.56 -4.23 -11.82
N ASN A 110 8.41 -3.17 -11.01
CA ASN A 110 9.14 -3.08 -9.75
C ASN A 110 8.58 -3.97 -8.66
N LYS A 111 7.29 -4.31 -8.73
CA LYS A 111 6.59 -5.16 -7.76
C LYS A 111 6.72 -4.70 -6.32
N HIS A 112 6.99 -3.42 -6.13
CA HIS A 112 7.07 -2.82 -4.80
C HIS A 112 5.69 -2.81 -4.15
N GLN A 113 5.67 -3.00 -2.84
CA GLN A 113 4.44 -2.99 -2.06
C GLN A 113 4.55 -1.91 -0.99
N PHE A 114 3.49 -1.13 -0.85
CA PHE A 114 3.45 0.00 0.07
C PHE A 114 2.62 -0.39 1.28
N LEU A 115 3.26 -0.43 2.44
CA LEU A 115 2.60 -0.75 3.71
C LEU A 115 2.22 0.54 4.41
N ILE A 116 0.91 0.79 4.48
CA ILE A 116 0.34 2.03 5.01
C ILE A 116 -0.39 1.70 6.31
N PRO A 117 0.11 2.22 7.46
CA PRO A 117 -0.50 1.90 8.76
C PRO A 117 -1.91 2.47 8.91
N ARG A 118 -2.57 2.06 9.97
CA ARG A 118 -3.83 2.65 10.41
C ARG A 118 -3.63 4.14 10.70
N GLY A 119 -4.66 4.93 10.45
CA GLY A 119 -4.63 6.36 10.72
C GLY A 119 -4.05 7.21 9.60
N PHE A 120 -3.88 6.65 8.41
CA PHE A 120 -3.42 7.39 7.22
C PHE A 120 -4.58 7.61 6.26
N ALA A 121 -4.55 8.74 5.55
CA ALA A 121 -5.31 8.89 4.32
C ALA A 121 -4.48 8.32 3.17
N HIS A 122 -5.13 7.72 2.19
CA HIS A 122 -4.49 7.01 1.10
C HIS A 122 -5.20 7.27 -0.22
N GLY A 123 -4.44 7.37 -1.29
CA GLY A 123 -4.96 7.50 -2.63
C GLY A 123 -3.90 7.27 -3.68
N PHE A 124 -4.32 7.21 -4.94
CA PHE A 124 -3.37 7.01 -6.03
C PHE A 124 -3.86 7.63 -7.34
N LEU A 125 -2.89 7.96 -8.18
CA LEU A 125 -3.09 8.46 -9.53
C LEU A 125 -2.58 7.40 -10.52
N VAL A 126 -3.41 7.04 -11.51
CA VAL A 126 -3.05 6.08 -12.55
C VAL A 126 -2.16 6.75 -13.59
N LEU A 127 -0.97 6.20 -13.80
CA LEU A 127 0.04 6.75 -14.71
C LEU A 127 0.06 6.04 -16.08
N SER A 128 -0.34 4.77 -16.13
CA SER A 128 -0.41 3.96 -17.34
C SER A 128 -1.79 4.01 -17.97
N ASP A 129 -1.94 3.42 -19.16
CA ASP A 129 -3.26 3.39 -19.83
C ASP A 129 -4.30 2.67 -18.98
N VAL A 130 -3.90 1.59 -18.33
CA VAL A 130 -4.72 0.81 -17.40
C VAL A 130 -3.84 0.42 -16.22
N ALA A 131 -4.39 0.47 -15.02
CA ALA A 131 -3.74 -0.09 -13.84
C ALA A 131 -4.68 -1.04 -13.13
N GLU A 132 -4.16 -2.21 -12.77
CA GLU A 132 -4.82 -3.15 -11.88
C GLU A 132 -4.09 -3.13 -10.55
N PHE A 133 -4.83 -2.80 -9.51
CA PHE A 133 -4.33 -2.46 -8.18
C PHE A 133 -5.00 -3.38 -7.17
N CYS A 134 -4.21 -3.95 -6.27
CA CYS A 134 -4.80 -4.77 -5.22
C CYS A 134 -4.14 -4.49 -3.86
N TYR A 135 -4.87 -4.80 -2.80
CA TYR A 135 -4.36 -4.56 -1.46
C TYR A 135 -5.01 -5.46 -0.44
N LEU A 136 -4.22 -5.79 0.58
CA LEU A 136 -4.66 -6.51 1.77
C LEU A 136 -5.00 -5.48 2.86
N CYS A 137 -6.02 -5.77 3.64
CA CYS A 137 -6.45 -4.93 4.77
C CYS A 137 -6.50 -5.75 6.05
N ASP A 138 -6.17 -5.12 7.17
CA ASP A 138 -6.20 -5.76 8.49
C ASP A 138 -7.52 -5.56 9.23
N ASP A 139 -8.49 -4.86 8.63
CA ASP A 139 -9.84 -4.71 9.15
C ASP A 139 -10.81 -4.63 7.97
N PHE A 140 -12.09 -4.84 8.26
CA PHE A 140 -13.12 -4.86 7.25
C PHE A 140 -13.49 -3.46 6.80
N TYR A 141 -13.94 -3.34 5.54
CA TYR A 141 -14.44 -2.08 5.00
C TYR A 141 -15.80 -1.75 5.60
N HIS A 142 -15.92 -0.52 6.10
CA HIS A 142 -17.15 0.02 6.66
C HIS A 142 -17.59 1.23 5.85
N PRO A 143 -18.51 1.10 4.89
CA PRO A 143 -18.85 2.18 3.95
C PRO A 143 -19.36 3.46 4.64
N ASN A 144 -20.01 3.33 5.80
CA ASN A 144 -20.52 4.47 6.54
C ASN A 144 -19.47 5.18 7.40
N ASP A 145 -18.25 4.65 7.45
CA ASP A 145 -17.16 5.18 8.27
C ASP A 145 -16.15 5.99 7.44
N GLU A 146 -16.32 6.04 6.14
CA GLU A 146 -15.36 6.64 5.23
C GLU A 146 -15.30 8.15 5.32
N GLY A 147 -14.09 8.70 5.32
CA GLY A 147 -13.82 10.12 5.22
C GLY A 147 -12.88 10.39 4.04
N GLY A 148 -12.77 11.64 3.66
CA GLY A 148 -11.91 12.04 2.55
C GLY A 148 -11.24 13.37 2.78
N MET A 149 -10.17 13.63 2.02
CA MET A 149 -9.49 14.91 2.00
C MET A 149 -9.05 15.25 0.58
N ALA A 150 -8.87 16.55 0.32
CA ALA A 150 -8.47 17.03 -1.00
C ALA A 150 -6.98 16.75 -1.24
N TRP A 151 -6.63 16.55 -2.52
CA TRP A 151 -5.24 16.35 -2.94
C TRP A 151 -4.39 17.61 -2.85
N ASN A 152 -5.00 18.78 -2.84
CA ASN A 152 -4.30 20.07 -2.81
C ASN A 152 -4.44 20.82 -1.49
#